data_8f0e2137fc691b4d49f3413642f4e86e
#
_entry.id   8f0e2137fc691b4d49f3413642f4e86e
#
_cell.length_a   1.000
_cell.length_b   1.000
_cell.length_c   1.000
_cell.angle_alpha   90.00
_cell.angle_beta   90.00
_cell.angle_gamma   90.00
#
_symmetry.space_group_name_H-M   'P 1'
#
loop_
_entity.id
_entity.type
_entity.pdbx_description
1 polymer ?
#
loop_
_entity_poly.entity_id
_entity_poly.type
_entity_poly.pdbx_seq_one_letter_code
_entity_poly.pdbx_strand_id
1 'polypeptide(L)'
;VRLIDRKLSDPALPDPLRYCLMAEREMILRMPSDYPFTREDALKKIRTRIPDFTEDEFDHYLSIGQIRWIYVNGEMRIFDRFFESMCKSMPDFRKRTAVTLDGAESAGKGSRGDLRLNRAMEIMKEKGSLSNRIRIRASVKVKDSAFTPEMFVRVHLPIPAACDQQSDIRIESVFPENAKIAPEDAPQRTICWEETLKENHEFSVQYSYVHTAVWHDTESALKKSD
;
A
#
# COMPACT_ATOMS: atom_id res chain seq x y z
N VAL A 1 -24.11 -8.21 1.38
CA VAL A 1 -23.62 -9.01 2.51
C VAL A 1 -24.64 -10.08 2.89
N ARG A 2 -25.89 -9.74 3.30
CA ARG A 2 -26.89 -10.73 3.79
C ARG A 2 -27.13 -11.92 2.86
N LEU A 3 -27.15 -11.71 1.53
CA LEU A 3 -27.32 -12.81 0.56
C LEU A 3 -26.08 -13.72 0.55
N ILE A 4 -24.88 -13.13 0.65
CA ILE A 4 -23.64 -13.88 0.73
C ILE A 4 -23.61 -14.71 2.02
N ASP A 5 -23.93 -14.10 3.16
CA ASP A 5 -23.97 -14.80 4.45
C ASP A 5 -24.93 -16.01 4.41
N ARG A 6 -26.11 -15.83 3.81
CA ARG A 6 -27.05 -16.93 3.61
C ARG A 6 -26.50 -18.06 2.74
N LYS A 7 -25.76 -17.73 1.67
CA LYS A 7 -25.13 -18.74 0.82
C LYS A 7 -23.97 -19.45 1.53
N LEU A 8 -23.17 -18.70 2.31
CA LEU A 8 -22.06 -19.26 3.08
C LEU A 8 -22.53 -20.22 4.19
N SER A 9 -23.77 -20.10 4.68
CA SER A 9 -24.34 -21.02 5.68
C SER A 9 -24.80 -22.37 5.08
N ASP A 10 -24.81 -22.52 3.75
CA ASP A 10 -25.13 -23.79 3.10
C ASP A 10 -23.94 -24.77 3.22
N PRO A 11 -24.09 -25.92 3.90
CA PRO A 11 -23.01 -26.90 4.03
C PRO A 11 -22.66 -27.59 2.71
N ALA A 12 -23.59 -27.60 1.74
CA ALA A 12 -23.37 -28.18 0.42
C ALA A 12 -22.67 -27.26 -0.58
N LEU A 13 -22.35 -26.01 -0.14
CA LEU A 13 -21.65 -25.05 -1.01
C LEU A 13 -20.24 -25.55 -1.35
N PRO A 14 -19.88 -25.68 -2.65
CA PRO A 14 -18.54 -26.09 -3.05
C PRO A 14 -17.46 -25.13 -2.53
N ASP A 15 -16.32 -25.67 -2.09
CA ASP A 15 -15.24 -24.88 -1.51
C ASP A 15 -14.73 -23.73 -2.40
N PRO A 16 -14.50 -23.90 -3.71
CA PRO A 16 -14.10 -22.79 -4.56
C PRO A 16 -15.08 -21.61 -4.53
N LEU A 17 -16.38 -21.91 -4.56
CA LEU A 17 -17.42 -20.89 -4.49
C LEU A 17 -17.49 -20.26 -3.09
N ARG A 18 -17.29 -21.04 -2.04
CA ARG A 18 -17.18 -20.56 -0.66
C ARG A 18 -16.08 -19.52 -0.52
N TYR A 19 -14.86 -19.81 -1.02
CA TYR A 19 -13.73 -18.87 -0.98
C TYR A 19 -14.01 -17.59 -1.78
N CYS A 20 -14.60 -17.70 -2.98
CA CYS A 20 -15.00 -16.53 -3.75
C CYS A 20 -16.00 -15.65 -3.00
N LEU A 21 -17.04 -16.24 -2.42
CA LEU A 21 -18.07 -15.50 -1.67
C LEU A 21 -17.49 -14.85 -0.40
N MET A 22 -16.56 -15.50 0.28
CA MET A 22 -15.85 -14.91 1.42
C MET A 22 -15.02 -13.69 0.99
N ALA A 23 -14.28 -13.77 -0.12
CA ALA A 23 -13.51 -12.67 -0.67
C ALA A 23 -14.41 -11.49 -1.08
N GLU A 24 -15.51 -11.75 -1.77
CA GLU A 24 -16.50 -10.74 -2.15
C GLU A 24 -17.13 -10.07 -0.92
N ARG A 25 -17.45 -10.86 0.10
CA ARG A 25 -17.97 -10.34 1.37
C ARG A 25 -17.02 -9.34 2.02
N GLU A 26 -15.75 -9.71 2.15
CA GLU A 26 -14.71 -8.84 2.71
C GLU A 26 -14.52 -7.57 1.87
N MET A 27 -14.52 -7.69 0.55
CA MET A 27 -14.43 -6.55 -0.34
C MET A 27 -15.59 -5.57 -0.13
N ILE A 28 -16.85 -6.07 -0.08
CA ILE A 28 -18.04 -5.24 0.16
C ILE A 28 -17.98 -4.55 1.53
N LEU A 29 -17.51 -5.25 2.57
CA LEU A 29 -17.38 -4.68 3.92
C LEU A 29 -16.31 -3.57 3.99
N ARG A 30 -15.30 -3.63 3.13
CA ARG A 30 -14.22 -2.62 3.07
C ARG A 30 -14.60 -1.39 2.26
N MET A 31 -15.53 -1.51 1.30
CA MET A 31 -15.94 -0.40 0.43
C MET A 31 -16.21 0.93 1.16
N PRO A 32 -16.95 0.96 2.30
CA PRO A 32 -17.18 2.23 3.01
C PRO A 32 -15.92 2.89 3.56
N SER A 33 -14.90 2.08 3.91
CA SER A 33 -13.60 2.59 4.37
C SER A 33 -12.73 3.05 3.21
N ASP A 34 -12.78 2.35 2.08
CA ASP A 34 -11.98 2.65 0.90
C ASP A 34 -12.58 3.84 0.11
N TYR A 35 -13.90 4.07 0.22
CA TYR A 35 -14.64 5.15 -0.45
C TYR A 35 -15.53 5.94 0.52
N PRO A 36 -14.94 6.65 1.50
CA PRO A 36 -15.70 7.30 2.57
C PRO A 36 -16.36 8.61 2.15
N PHE A 37 -15.83 9.31 1.13
CA PHE A 37 -16.25 10.67 0.81
C PHE A 37 -17.43 10.71 -0.16
N THR A 38 -18.38 11.60 0.13
CA THR A 38 -19.34 12.08 -0.87
C THR A 38 -18.65 13.05 -1.84
N ARG A 39 -19.33 13.43 -2.93
CA ARG A 39 -18.85 14.51 -3.84
C ARG A 39 -18.60 15.81 -3.08
N GLU A 40 -19.51 16.16 -2.18
CA GLU A 40 -19.43 17.37 -1.37
C GLU A 40 -18.24 17.33 -0.39
N ASP A 41 -18.04 16.22 0.31
CA ASP A 41 -16.88 16.04 1.22
C ASP A 41 -15.56 16.14 0.47
N ALA A 42 -15.49 15.55 -0.72
CA ALA A 42 -14.29 15.56 -1.55
C ALA A 42 -13.98 17.00 -2.03
N LEU A 43 -14.98 17.73 -2.51
CA LEU A 43 -14.85 19.15 -2.86
C LEU A 43 -14.39 20.00 -1.67
N LYS A 44 -15.00 19.80 -0.51
CA LYS A 44 -14.60 20.47 0.72
C LYS A 44 -13.14 20.17 1.07
N LYS A 45 -12.72 18.90 0.97
CA LYS A 45 -11.33 18.49 1.22
C LYS A 45 -10.36 19.18 0.26
N ILE A 46 -10.68 19.29 -1.03
CA ILE A 46 -9.83 20.02 -1.99
C ILE A 46 -9.76 21.50 -1.64
N ARG A 47 -10.92 22.15 -1.39
CA ARG A 47 -11.02 23.58 -1.10
C ARG A 47 -10.30 24.01 0.17
N THR A 48 -10.02 23.11 1.11
CA THR A 48 -9.13 23.41 2.25
C THR A 48 -7.70 23.71 1.83
N ARG A 49 -7.28 23.27 0.65
CA ARG A 49 -5.93 23.42 0.10
C ARG A 49 -5.88 24.31 -1.14
N ILE A 50 -6.97 24.35 -1.90
CA ILE A 50 -7.16 25.13 -3.12
C ILE A 50 -8.51 25.84 -3.01
N PRO A 51 -8.60 26.99 -2.34
CA PRO A 51 -9.88 27.67 -2.03
C PRO A 51 -10.72 28.03 -3.25
N ASP A 52 -10.07 28.33 -4.38
CA ASP A 52 -10.67 28.70 -5.66
C ASP A 52 -11.07 27.51 -6.55
N PHE A 53 -10.96 26.27 -6.04
CA PHE A 53 -11.27 25.07 -6.80
C PHE A 53 -12.76 24.97 -7.12
N THR A 54 -13.09 24.85 -8.42
CA THR A 54 -14.46 24.87 -8.92
C THR A 54 -15.08 23.48 -9.02
N GLU A 55 -16.40 23.43 -9.16
CA GLU A 55 -17.13 22.18 -9.43
C GLU A 55 -16.84 21.66 -10.84
N ASP A 56 -16.70 22.56 -11.80
CA ASP A 56 -16.37 22.21 -13.19
C ASP A 56 -14.99 21.54 -13.27
N GLU A 57 -14.01 22.00 -12.49
CA GLU A 57 -12.72 21.35 -12.37
C GLU A 57 -12.86 19.94 -11.77
N PHE A 58 -13.71 19.79 -10.75
CA PHE A 58 -13.97 18.49 -10.14
C PHE A 58 -14.55 17.50 -11.15
N ASP A 59 -15.55 17.94 -11.90
CA ASP A 59 -16.23 17.13 -12.91
C ASP A 59 -15.28 16.79 -14.08
N HIS A 60 -14.41 17.72 -14.44
CA HIS A 60 -13.33 17.45 -15.39
C HIS A 60 -12.41 16.34 -14.88
N TYR A 61 -11.92 16.39 -13.63
CA TYR A 61 -11.05 15.36 -13.07
C TYR A 61 -11.76 14.01 -12.87
N LEU A 62 -13.05 14.01 -12.61
CA LEU A 62 -13.87 12.79 -12.65
C LEU A 62 -13.89 12.19 -14.06
N SER A 63 -14.17 13.01 -15.08
CA SER A 63 -14.34 12.56 -16.46
C SER A 63 -13.06 11.95 -17.05
N ILE A 64 -11.89 12.46 -16.68
CA ILE A 64 -10.58 11.93 -17.12
C ILE A 64 -10.04 10.82 -16.18
N GLY A 65 -10.84 10.37 -15.19
CA GLY A 65 -10.49 9.25 -14.30
C GLY A 65 -9.41 9.54 -13.25
N GLN A 66 -9.07 10.81 -13.00
CA GLN A 66 -8.09 11.19 -11.98
C GLN A 66 -8.68 11.13 -10.56
N ILE A 67 -9.98 11.36 -10.42
CA ILE A 67 -10.72 11.12 -9.19
C ILE A 67 -11.42 9.78 -9.32
N ARG A 68 -11.00 8.80 -8.54
CA ARG A 68 -11.63 7.47 -8.49
C ARG A 68 -12.88 7.51 -7.64
N TRP A 69 -13.94 6.90 -8.17
CA TRP A 69 -15.21 6.84 -7.50
C TRP A 69 -15.96 5.54 -7.83
N ILE A 70 -16.94 5.20 -7.00
CA ILE A 70 -17.85 4.05 -7.20
C ILE A 70 -19.25 4.45 -6.73
N TYR A 71 -20.27 3.66 -7.12
CA TYR A 71 -21.57 3.72 -6.48
C TYR A 71 -21.64 2.75 -5.31
N VAL A 72 -22.03 3.27 -4.12
CA VAL A 72 -22.34 2.47 -2.94
C VAL A 72 -23.78 2.77 -2.55
N ASN A 73 -24.67 1.78 -2.63
CA ASN A 73 -26.10 1.92 -2.35
C ASN A 73 -26.79 3.06 -3.14
N GLY A 74 -26.37 3.29 -4.38
CA GLY A 74 -26.93 4.33 -5.25
C GLY A 74 -26.33 5.73 -5.07
N GLU A 75 -25.40 5.91 -4.14
CA GLU A 75 -24.70 7.17 -3.93
C GLU A 75 -23.28 7.11 -4.49
N MET A 76 -22.84 8.18 -5.15
CA MET A 76 -21.44 8.34 -5.57
C MET A 76 -20.55 8.47 -4.33
N ARG A 77 -19.53 7.64 -4.27
CA ARG A 77 -18.52 7.65 -3.23
C ARG A 77 -17.14 7.77 -3.83
N ILE A 78 -16.33 8.65 -3.26
CA ILE A 78 -14.98 9.00 -3.72
C ILE A 78 -13.94 8.25 -2.88
N PHE A 79 -12.89 7.79 -3.57
CA PHE A 79 -11.78 7.04 -2.97
C PHE A 79 -11.09 7.84 -1.86
N ASP A 80 -10.77 7.19 -0.76
CA ASP A 80 -10.14 7.81 0.43
C ASP A 80 -8.89 8.64 0.08
N ARG A 81 -8.00 8.08 -0.72
CA ARG A 81 -6.71 8.70 -1.07
C ARG A 81 -6.72 9.44 -2.40
N PHE A 82 -7.88 9.90 -2.87
CA PHE A 82 -7.99 10.60 -4.15
C PHE A 82 -7.12 11.86 -4.21
N PHE A 83 -7.09 12.65 -3.14
CA PHE A 83 -6.34 13.91 -3.07
C PHE A 83 -4.83 13.68 -3.18
N GLU A 84 -4.30 12.73 -2.42
CA GLU A 84 -2.89 12.34 -2.46
C GLU A 84 -2.52 11.73 -3.82
N SER A 85 -3.42 10.98 -4.44
CA SER A 85 -3.24 10.44 -5.79
C SER A 85 -3.15 11.54 -6.83
N MET A 86 -4.04 12.54 -6.77
CA MET A 86 -3.99 13.72 -7.65
C MET A 86 -2.69 14.51 -7.48
N CYS A 87 -2.26 14.74 -6.23
CA CYS A 87 -0.98 15.42 -5.96
C CYS A 87 0.23 14.66 -6.53
N LYS A 88 0.18 13.34 -6.62
CA LYS A 88 1.26 12.53 -7.19
C LYS A 88 1.24 12.48 -8.71
N SER A 89 0.06 12.34 -9.31
CA SER A 89 -0.10 12.14 -10.75
C SER A 89 -0.20 13.45 -11.55
N MET A 90 -0.52 14.57 -10.90
CA MET A 90 -0.81 15.85 -11.55
C MET A 90 0.07 16.98 -11.02
N PRO A 91 1.18 17.31 -11.72
CA PRO A 91 2.12 18.35 -11.27
C PRO A 91 1.47 19.73 -11.08
N ASP A 92 0.54 20.11 -11.93
CA ASP A 92 -0.12 21.43 -11.85
C ASP A 92 -1.10 21.51 -10.67
N PHE A 93 -1.85 20.45 -10.40
CA PHE A 93 -2.67 20.34 -9.20
C PHE A 93 -1.80 20.44 -7.94
N ARG A 94 -0.67 19.70 -7.91
CA ARG A 94 0.30 19.75 -6.81
C ARG A 94 0.86 21.15 -6.57
N LYS A 95 1.17 21.91 -7.63
CA LYS A 95 1.67 23.30 -7.51
C LYS A 95 0.64 24.19 -6.81
N ARG A 96 -0.65 24.08 -7.16
CA ARG A 96 -1.72 24.86 -6.50
C ARG A 96 -1.84 24.54 -5.01
N THR A 97 -1.63 23.27 -4.60
CA THR A 97 -1.69 22.90 -3.16
C THR A 97 -0.52 23.46 -2.36
N ALA A 98 0.64 23.66 -2.97
CA ALA A 98 1.84 24.19 -2.30
C ALA A 98 1.75 25.69 -2.01
N VAL A 99 1.04 26.43 -2.87
CA VAL A 99 0.88 27.90 -2.73
C VAL A 99 0.01 28.27 -1.53
N THR A 100 -0.89 27.40 -1.09
CA THR A 100 -1.84 27.67 0.01
C THR A 100 -1.34 27.29 1.40
N LEU A 101 -0.26 26.52 1.50
CA LEU A 101 0.23 25.99 2.79
C LEU A 101 1.19 26.90 3.55
N ASP A 102 1.92 27.74 2.84
CA ASP A 102 2.80 28.74 3.44
C ASP A 102 2.89 29.90 2.46
N GLY A 103 2.50 31.09 2.87
CA GLY A 103 2.58 32.31 2.09
C GLY A 103 4.02 32.77 1.74
N ALA A 104 4.95 31.86 1.67
CA ALA A 104 6.31 31.99 1.11
C ALA A 104 7.05 30.66 1.16
N GLU A 105 7.69 30.30 0.08
CA GLU A 105 8.90 29.44 0.02
C GLU A 105 8.82 27.90 -0.13
N SER A 106 7.74 27.21 -0.38
CA SER A 106 7.89 25.80 -0.75
C SER A 106 7.74 25.47 -2.25
N ALA A 107 7.61 26.46 -3.10
CA ALA A 107 7.45 26.29 -4.55
C ALA A 107 8.74 25.89 -5.32
N GLY A 108 9.80 25.47 -4.66
CA GLY A 108 11.06 25.17 -5.34
C GLY A 108 11.95 24.10 -4.72
N LYS A 109 11.65 23.65 -3.52
CA LYS A 109 12.42 22.56 -2.89
C LYS A 109 11.52 21.32 -2.79
N GLY A 110 11.71 20.38 -3.70
CA GLY A 110 11.11 19.05 -3.61
C GLY A 110 11.30 18.47 -2.20
N SER A 111 10.33 17.66 -1.73
CA SER A 111 10.47 17.07 -0.40
C SER A 111 11.82 16.38 -0.28
N ARG A 112 12.35 16.21 0.94
CA ARG A 112 13.62 15.49 1.16
C ARG A 112 13.62 14.11 0.49
N GLY A 113 12.43 13.49 0.33
CA GLY A 113 12.22 12.25 -0.40
C GLY A 113 12.41 12.43 -1.91
N ASP A 114 11.89 13.49 -2.51
CA ASP A 114 12.02 13.77 -3.95
C ASP A 114 13.47 14.04 -4.34
N LEU A 115 14.23 14.76 -3.50
CA LEU A 115 15.66 15.00 -3.73
C LEU A 115 16.50 13.71 -3.68
N ARG A 116 16.18 12.81 -2.74
CA ARG A 116 16.85 11.50 -2.66
C ARG A 116 16.51 10.62 -3.86
N LEU A 117 15.24 10.61 -4.28
CA LEU A 117 14.80 9.86 -5.44
C LEU A 117 15.48 10.37 -6.72
N ASN A 118 15.48 11.68 -6.95
CA ASN A 118 16.12 12.28 -8.13
C ASN A 118 17.61 11.95 -8.19
N ARG A 119 18.32 12.06 -7.06
CA ARG A 119 19.74 11.69 -6.99
C ARG A 119 19.96 10.19 -7.26
N ALA A 120 19.09 9.32 -6.74
CA ALA A 120 19.17 7.88 -7.02
C ALA A 120 18.95 7.60 -8.52
N MET A 121 17.99 8.28 -9.15
CA MET A 121 17.73 8.18 -10.59
C MET A 121 18.92 8.64 -11.42
N GLU A 122 19.57 9.76 -11.06
CA GLU A 122 20.77 10.25 -11.75
C GLU A 122 21.91 9.21 -11.68
N ILE A 123 22.15 8.65 -10.48
CA ILE A 123 23.17 7.61 -10.30
C ILE A 123 22.85 6.37 -11.13
N MET A 124 21.58 5.93 -11.13
CA MET A 124 21.17 4.76 -11.91
C MET A 124 21.28 5.01 -13.41
N LYS A 125 20.97 6.20 -13.91
CA LYS A 125 21.16 6.57 -15.32
C LYS A 125 22.63 6.52 -15.72
N GLU A 126 23.51 7.02 -14.86
CA GLU A 126 24.96 7.06 -15.12
C GLU A 126 25.62 5.67 -15.03
N LYS A 127 25.26 4.89 -13.97
CA LYS A 127 25.95 3.63 -13.62
C LYS A 127 25.20 2.38 -14.04
N GLY A 128 23.99 2.51 -14.56
CA GLY A 128 23.12 1.40 -14.90
C GLY A 128 22.40 0.77 -13.71
N SER A 129 22.88 0.96 -12.49
CA SER A 129 22.28 0.41 -11.28
C SER A 129 22.66 1.17 -10.01
N LEU A 130 21.90 0.94 -8.94
CA LEU A 130 22.19 1.43 -7.60
C LEU A 130 21.87 0.35 -6.57
N SER A 131 22.88 -0.02 -5.76
CA SER A 131 22.71 -0.99 -4.68
C SER A 131 22.75 -0.32 -3.31
N ASN A 132 21.85 -0.71 -2.44
CA ASN A 132 21.79 -0.25 -1.07
C ASN A 132 21.56 -1.42 -0.11
N ARG A 133 22.25 -1.42 1.04
CA ARG A 133 21.90 -2.33 2.13
C ARG A 133 20.73 -1.76 2.92
N ILE A 134 19.70 -2.54 3.05
CA ILE A 134 18.48 -2.19 3.79
C ILE A 134 18.43 -3.09 5.02
N ARG A 135 18.20 -2.50 6.20
CA ARG A 135 17.92 -3.21 7.44
C ARG A 135 16.50 -2.86 7.89
N ILE A 136 15.71 -3.87 8.21
CA ILE A 136 14.32 -3.73 8.63
C ILE A 136 14.11 -4.52 9.92
N ARG A 137 13.38 -3.91 10.87
CA ARG A 137 12.71 -4.61 11.95
C ARG A 137 11.21 -4.53 11.67
N ALA A 138 10.58 -5.68 11.48
CA ALA A 138 9.15 -5.81 11.35
C ALA A 138 8.59 -6.45 12.63
N SER A 139 7.47 -5.94 13.11
CA SER A 139 6.80 -6.50 14.27
C SER A 139 5.28 -6.38 14.18
N VAL A 140 4.60 -7.30 14.87
CA VAL A 140 3.15 -7.30 15.02
C VAL A 140 2.78 -7.84 16.40
N LYS A 141 1.72 -7.27 16.97
CA LYS A 141 1.12 -7.70 18.23
C LYS A 141 -0.39 -7.69 18.08
N VAL A 142 -1.09 -8.61 18.72
CA VAL A 142 -2.55 -8.54 18.81
C VAL A 142 -2.91 -7.29 19.62
N LYS A 143 -3.90 -6.51 19.15
CA LYS A 143 -4.37 -5.34 19.91
C LYS A 143 -4.86 -5.79 21.28
N ASP A 144 -4.47 -5.10 22.34
CA ASP A 144 -4.82 -5.50 23.70
C ASP A 144 -6.35 -5.61 23.92
N SER A 145 -7.14 -4.79 23.19
CA SER A 145 -8.60 -4.86 23.20
C SER A 145 -9.20 -6.09 22.49
N ALA A 146 -8.40 -6.80 21.71
CA ALA A 146 -8.82 -8.00 20.96
C ALA A 146 -8.16 -9.28 21.50
N PHE A 147 -7.25 -9.15 22.45
CA PHE A 147 -6.57 -10.29 23.04
C PHE A 147 -7.47 -11.00 24.06
N THR A 148 -7.49 -12.31 23.98
CA THR A 148 -8.06 -13.20 24.99
C THR A 148 -7.05 -14.31 25.30
N PRO A 149 -6.82 -14.66 26.59
CA PRO A 149 -5.96 -15.80 26.92
C PRO A 149 -6.40 -17.08 26.20
N GLU A 150 -5.44 -17.92 25.87
CA GLU A 150 -5.62 -19.18 25.11
C GLU A 150 -6.12 -19.01 23.66
N MET A 151 -6.07 -17.77 23.09
CA MET A 151 -6.37 -17.61 21.68
C MET A 151 -5.25 -18.19 20.81
N PHE A 152 -5.62 -18.99 19.79
CA PHE A 152 -4.68 -19.44 18.77
C PHE A 152 -4.44 -18.35 17.74
N VAL A 153 -3.18 -18.07 17.45
CA VAL A 153 -2.77 -17.11 16.42
C VAL A 153 -1.86 -17.78 15.40
N ARG A 154 -2.03 -17.38 14.14
CA ARG A 154 -1.08 -17.65 13.07
C ARG A 154 -0.58 -16.31 12.54
N VAL A 155 0.70 -16.06 12.70
CA VAL A 155 1.33 -14.78 12.35
C VAL A 155 2.29 -14.99 11.19
N HIS A 156 2.16 -14.18 10.14
CA HIS A 156 3.08 -14.15 9.01
C HIS A 156 3.65 -12.75 8.87
N LEU A 157 4.98 -12.64 8.86
CA LEU A 157 5.66 -11.40 8.48
C LEU A 157 6.44 -11.65 7.17
N PRO A 158 6.32 -10.75 6.18
CA PRO A 158 7.09 -10.86 4.95
C PRO A 158 8.57 -10.61 5.22
N ILE A 159 9.42 -11.40 4.61
CA ILE A 159 10.87 -11.27 4.61
C ILE A 159 11.40 -11.34 3.17
N PRO A 160 12.58 -10.76 2.87
CA PRO A 160 13.09 -10.75 1.50
C PRO A 160 13.36 -12.17 0.98
N ALA A 161 13.04 -12.40 -0.30
CA ALA A 161 13.40 -13.58 -1.05
C ALA A 161 14.61 -13.30 -1.93
N ALA A 162 15.43 -14.30 -2.19
CA ALA A 162 16.57 -14.19 -3.11
C ALA A 162 16.04 -14.01 -4.55
N CYS A 163 16.46 -12.96 -5.22
CA CYS A 163 16.16 -12.68 -6.61
C CYS A 163 17.20 -11.70 -7.18
N ASP A 164 17.11 -11.39 -8.47
CA ASP A 164 18.06 -10.48 -9.15
C ASP A 164 18.21 -9.12 -8.46
N GLN A 165 17.17 -8.65 -7.81
CA GLN A 165 17.15 -7.35 -7.12
C GLN A 165 17.43 -7.46 -5.62
N GLN A 166 17.46 -8.66 -5.04
CA GLN A 166 17.63 -8.87 -3.60
C GLN A 166 18.65 -9.97 -3.33
N SER A 167 19.75 -9.60 -2.69
CA SER A 167 20.88 -10.50 -2.38
C SER A 167 21.43 -10.24 -0.98
N ASP A 168 22.37 -11.08 -0.54
CA ASP A 168 23.02 -11.01 0.78
C ASP A 168 22.00 -10.83 1.92
N ILE A 169 21.01 -11.71 1.93
CA ILE A 169 19.90 -11.70 2.90
C ILE A 169 20.39 -12.31 4.21
N ARG A 170 20.19 -11.60 5.31
CA ARG A 170 20.56 -12.04 6.65
C ARG A 170 19.40 -11.86 7.60
N ILE A 171 18.95 -12.93 8.23
CA ILE A 171 18.03 -12.85 9.37
C ILE A 171 18.88 -12.62 10.62
N GLU A 172 18.71 -11.47 11.27
CA GLU A 172 19.56 -11.00 12.37
C GLU A 172 18.98 -11.38 13.74
N SER A 173 17.65 -11.30 13.89
CA SER A 173 16.95 -11.75 15.09
C SER A 173 15.51 -12.13 14.80
N VAL A 174 14.98 -13.04 15.58
CA VAL A 174 13.58 -13.52 15.52
C VAL A 174 13.05 -13.65 16.92
N PHE A 175 11.83 -13.17 17.14
CA PHE A 175 11.16 -13.34 18.44
C PHE A 175 9.65 -13.58 18.24
N PRO A 176 9.07 -14.61 18.88
CA PRO A 176 9.73 -15.75 19.55
C PRO A 176 10.61 -16.58 18.60
N GLU A 177 11.58 -17.34 19.16
CA GLU A 177 12.57 -18.09 18.37
C GLU A 177 12.00 -19.32 17.63
N ASN A 178 10.81 -19.78 18.02
CA ASN A 178 10.14 -20.95 17.46
C ASN A 178 9.49 -20.73 16.06
N ALA A 179 9.90 -19.69 15.36
CA ALA A 179 9.37 -19.35 14.04
C ALA A 179 9.78 -20.36 12.95
N LYS A 180 8.90 -20.57 12.00
CA LYS A 180 9.18 -21.27 10.75
C LYS A 180 9.59 -20.26 9.68
N ILE A 181 10.81 -20.37 9.17
CA ILE A 181 11.33 -19.48 8.12
C ILE A 181 11.25 -20.21 6.78
N ALA A 182 10.58 -19.59 5.80
CA ALA A 182 10.50 -20.14 4.45
C ALA A 182 11.89 -20.13 3.76
N PRO A 183 12.18 -21.08 2.81
CA PRO A 183 13.39 -21.09 2.01
C PRO A 183 13.68 -19.76 1.32
N GLU A 184 14.94 -19.49 0.98
CA GLU A 184 15.34 -18.17 0.43
C GLU A 184 14.74 -17.87 -0.94
N ASP A 185 14.45 -18.88 -1.73
CA ASP A 185 13.86 -18.82 -3.06
C ASP A 185 12.34 -18.96 -3.08
N ALA A 186 11.70 -19.07 -1.90
CA ALA A 186 10.25 -19.21 -1.83
C ALA A 186 9.54 -17.97 -2.36
N PRO A 187 8.59 -18.09 -3.29
CA PRO A 187 7.73 -16.99 -3.69
C PRO A 187 6.98 -16.41 -2.47
N GLN A 188 6.90 -15.08 -2.33
CA GLN A 188 6.29 -14.44 -1.18
C GLN A 188 6.82 -14.97 0.16
N ARG A 189 8.14 -15.04 0.28
CA ARG A 189 8.84 -15.57 1.45
C ARG A 189 8.36 -14.90 2.74
N THR A 190 8.02 -15.71 3.71
CA THR A 190 7.55 -15.26 5.04
C THR A 190 8.26 -15.99 6.16
N ILE A 191 8.25 -15.37 7.33
CA ILE A 191 8.45 -16.02 8.62
C ILE A 191 7.09 -16.20 9.28
N CYS A 192 6.85 -17.38 9.85
CA CYS A 192 5.54 -17.77 10.41
C CYS A 192 5.67 -18.27 11.83
N TRP A 193 4.75 -17.86 12.68
CA TRP A 193 4.52 -18.43 14.02
C TRP A 193 3.11 -19.01 14.09
N GLU A 194 2.98 -20.10 14.81
CA GLU A 194 1.70 -20.70 15.17
C GLU A 194 1.75 -20.95 16.68
N GLU A 195 0.93 -20.24 17.43
CA GLU A 195 1.00 -20.26 18.89
C GLU A 195 -0.37 -20.06 19.53
N THR A 196 -0.59 -20.71 20.66
CA THR A 196 -1.71 -20.42 21.58
C THR A 196 -1.20 -19.45 22.64
N LEU A 197 -1.66 -18.21 22.59
CA LEU A 197 -1.17 -17.12 23.43
C LEU A 197 -1.73 -17.23 24.86
N LYS A 198 -0.86 -17.45 25.84
CA LYS A 198 -1.20 -17.31 27.26
C LYS A 198 -1.18 -15.85 27.69
N GLU A 199 -0.19 -15.10 27.18
CA GLU A 199 0.00 -13.68 27.39
C GLU A 199 0.20 -12.99 26.04
N ASN A 200 -0.25 -11.74 25.94
CA ASN A 200 -0.11 -10.96 24.72
C ASN A 200 1.32 -10.46 24.56
N HIS A 201 2.02 -10.92 23.55
CA HIS A 201 3.38 -10.47 23.25
C HIS A 201 3.54 -10.05 21.78
N GLU A 202 4.68 -9.45 21.46
CA GLU A 202 5.06 -9.04 20.11
C GLU A 202 5.71 -10.21 19.38
N PHE A 203 5.40 -10.37 18.10
CA PHE A 203 6.14 -11.18 17.14
C PHE A 203 7.02 -10.25 16.33
N SER A 204 8.31 -10.51 16.22
CA SER A 204 9.22 -9.64 15.49
C SER A 204 10.32 -10.39 14.77
N VAL A 205 10.77 -9.79 13.67
CA VAL A 205 11.93 -10.22 12.91
C VAL A 205 12.78 -9.01 12.53
N GLN A 206 14.09 -9.13 12.69
CA GLN A 206 15.04 -8.16 12.15
C GLN A 206 15.89 -8.83 11.09
N TYR A 207 15.99 -8.19 9.94
CA TYR A 207 16.76 -8.69 8.81
C TYR A 207 17.43 -7.57 8.03
N SER A 208 18.45 -7.91 7.27
CA SER A 208 19.07 -7.03 6.30
C SER A 208 19.28 -7.74 4.97
N TYR A 209 19.33 -6.96 3.89
CA TYR A 209 19.61 -7.44 2.54
C TYR A 209 20.17 -6.32 1.68
N VAL A 210 20.77 -6.68 0.56
CA VAL A 210 21.17 -5.74 -0.48
C VAL A 210 20.07 -5.67 -1.52
N HIS A 211 19.53 -4.48 -1.74
CA HIS A 211 18.61 -4.19 -2.83
C HIS A 211 19.35 -3.49 -3.96
N THR A 212 19.27 -4.04 -5.17
CA THR A 212 19.86 -3.48 -6.38
C THR A 212 18.77 -3.06 -7.34
N ALA A 213 18.61 -1.74 -7.51
CA ALA A 213 17.73 -1.17 -8.53
C ALA A 213 18.51 -1.02 -9.85
N VAL A 214 17.93 -1.44 -10.97
CA VAL A 214 18.52 -1.37 -12.31
C VAL A 214 17.79 -0.32 -13.11
N TRP A 215 18.56 0.48 -13.86
CA TRP A 215 17.99 1.45 -14.79
C TRP A 215 17.55 0.75 -16.07
N HIS A 216 16.29 1.00 -16.45
CA HIS A 216 15.76 0.57 -17.76
C HIS A 216 15.38 1.82 -18.57
N ASP A 217 16.02 2.00 -19.72
CA ASP A 217 15.63 3.04 -20.68
C ASP A 217 14.45 2.54 -21.54
N THR A 218 13.25 2.84 -21.03
CA THR A 218 12.00 2.44 -21.68
C THR A 218 11.75 3.15 -23.02
N GLU A 219 12.26 4.37 -23.18
CA GLU A 219 12.11 5.12 -24.43
C GLU A 219 12.92 4.50 -25.57
N SER A 220 14.17 4.11 -25.29
CA SER A 220 15.01 3.39 -26.25
C SER A 220 14.50 1.98 -26.54
N ALA A 221 13.89 1.32 -25.56
CA ALA A 221 13.30 0.00 -25.74
C ALA A 221 12.06 0.03 -26.65
N LEU A 222 11.19 1.02 -26.49
CA LEU A 222 9.99 1.20 -27.32
C LEU A 222 10.33 1.51 -28.78
N LYS A 223 11.38 2.32 -29.03
CA LYS A 223 11.84 2.66 -30.39
C LYS A 223 12.46 1.47 -31.15
N LYS A 224 12.82 0.39 -30.48
CA LYS A 224 13.37 -0.82 -31.10
C LYS A 224 12.31 -1.86 -31.44
N SER A 225 11.06 -1.66 -31.03
CA SER A 225 9.94 -2.59 -31.28
C SER A 225 9.11 -2.24 -32.50
N ASP A 226 9.39 -1.12 -33.19
CA ASP A 226 8.85 -0.72 -34.48
C ASP A 226 9.83 -1.10 -35.60
#